data_f6abd92cfe6a32577ecb79e0699bb755
#
_entry.id   f6abd92cfe6a32577ecb79e0699bb755
#
_cell.length_a   1.000
_cell.length_b   1.000
_cell.length_c   1.000
_cell.angle_alpha   90.00
_cell.angle_beta   90.00
_cell.angle_gamma   90.00
#
_symmetry.space_group_name_H-M   'P 1'
#
loop_
_entity.id
_entity.type
_entity.pdbx_description
1 polymer ?
#
loop_
_entity_poly.entity_id
_entity_poly.type
_entity_poly.pdbx_seq_one_letter_code
_entity_poly.pdbx_strand_id
1 'polypeptide(L)'
;MNERYIRWYTPWLSREFEMLAFGNGGGLPLIIFPTSFGSYYQNKDFGLVGSVSEFVDAGRVTVYCPDAVDLESFYNKSIHPADRMRTHNAYENVIVHDVFDLARRECGCHRVAVCGASLGAYHSGNIAFRHPDAVSLLISLSGSFDISSFFDGYHDDNIYFNSLYEYLPNVPDPWKYNHMGIIIGTGEWDNTRDESYRVSGILNSKEIKHWLDDGKWRGHDWNYWRDMLPYYLSRL
;
A
#
# COMPACT_ATOMS: atom_id res chain seq x y z
N MET A 1 -2.54 -1.06 22.76
CA MET A 1 -2.51 0.01 21.72
C MET A 1 -3.69 0.96 21.93
N ASN A 2 -3.47 2.28 21.78
CA ASN A 2 -4.54 3.27 21.71
C ASN A 2 -5.16 3.24 20.31
N GLU A 3 -6.47 2.96 20.22
CA GLU A 3 -7.21 2.94 18.95
C GLU A 3 -8.03 4.22 18.83
N ARG A 4 -7.98 4.87 17.67
CA ARG A 4 -8.75 6.08 17.33
C ARG A 4 -9.48 5.87 16.02
N TYR A 5 -10.77 6.18 15.99
CA TYR A 5 -11.56 6.29 14.78
C TYR A 5 -11.53 7.75 14.31
N ILE A 6 -11.21 7.95 13.03
CA ILE A 6 -11.09 9.27 12.41
C ILE A 6 -12.01 9.30 11.21
N ARG A 7 -12.84 10.35 11.13
CA ARG A 7 -13.75 10.60 10.03
C ARG A 7 -13.71 12.07 9.65
N TRP A 8 -13.66 12.35 8.34
CA TRP A 8 -13.66 13.72 7.83
C TRP A 8 -14.29 13.78 6.44
N TYR A 9 -14.79 14.94 6.06
CA TYR A 9 -15.19 15.20 4.68
C TYR A 9 -13.93 15.41 3.82
N THR A 10 -13.82 14.69 2.72
CA THR A 10 -12.76 14.91 1.73
C THR A 10 -13.33 15.46 0.42
N PRO A 11 -12.79 16.59 -0.08
CA PRO A 11 -13.24 17.16 -1.35
C PRO A 11 -12.85 16.28 -2.55
N TRP A 12 -11.82 15.44 -2.41
CA TRP A 12 -11.32 14.57 -3.49
C TRP A 12 -12.36 13.54 -3.93
N LEU A 13 -13.13 12.99 -2.99
CA LEU A 13 -14.21 12.04 -3.25
C LEU A 13 -15.61 12.64 -3.06
N SER A 14 -15.69 13.92 -2.65
CA SER A 14 -16.94 14.61 -2.34
C SER A 14 -17.84 13.87 -1.32
N ARG A 15 -17.22 13.19 -0.36
CA ARG A 15 -17.89 12.43 0.70
C ARG A 15 -17.06 12.35 1.98
N GLU A 16 -17.68 11.83 3.04
CA GLU A 16 -16.97 11.44 4.24
C GLU A 16 -16.01 10.28 3.93
N PHE A 17 -14.83 10.32 4.55
CA PHE A 17 -13.83 9.27 4.51
C PHE A 17 -13.47 8.83 5.92
N GLU A 18 -13.08 7.58 6.09
CA GLU A 18 -12.91 6.93 7.38
C GLU A 18 -11.53 6.28 7.49
N MET A 19 -11.02 6.23 8.71
CA MET A 19 -9.72 5.60 9.00
C MET A 19 -9.67 5.18 10.46
N LEU A 20 -8.97 4.08 10.76
CA LEU A 20 -8.49 3.77 12.10
C LEU A 20 -7.02 4.18 12.23
N ALA A 21 -6.65 4.69 13.41
CA ALA A 21 -5.27 4.92 13.78
C ALA A 21 -4.94 4.24 15.12
N PHE A 22 -3.73 3.70 15.24
CA PHE A 22 -3.27 2.96 16.41
C PHE A 22 -1.93 3.53 16.89
N GLY A 23 -1.90 3.91 18.15
CA GLY A 23 -0.76 4.60 18.76
C GLY A 23 -1.09 6.04 19.17
N ASN A 24 -0.10 6.74 19.70
CA ASN A 24 -0.26 8.09 20.25
C ASN A 24 0.41 9.19 19.39
N GLY A 25 0.76 8.86 18.16
CA GLY A 25 1.66 9.67 17.35
C GLY A 25 3.13 9.41 17.69
N GLY A 26 4.04 9.89 16.85
CA GLY A 26 5.47 9.60 16.95
C GLY A 26 5.88 8.29 16.28
N GLY A 27 7.18 8.03 16.25
CA GLY A 27 7.75 6.88 15.56
C GLY A 27 7.55 6.95 14.03
N LEU A 28 7.63 5.79 13.38
CA LEU A 28 7.41 5.64 11.95
C LEU A 28 5.90 5.62 11.66
N PRO A 29 5.34 6.57 10.89
CA PRO A 29 3.94 6.47 10.44
C PRO A 29 3.82 5.38 9.37
N LEU A 30 3.07 4.33 9.68
CA LEU A 30 2.84 3.18 8.82
C LEU A 30 1.39 3.17 8.32
N ILE A 31 1.20 3.44 7.05
CA ILE A 31 -0.10 3.38 6.39
C ILE A 31 -0.32 1.96 5.89
N ILE A 32 -1.37 1.27 6.34
CA ILE A 32 -1.68 -0.10 5.93
C ILE A 32 -2.97 -0.12 5.11
N PHE A 33 -2.84 -0.36 3.81
CA PHE A 33 -3.97 -0.47 2.90
C PHE A 33 -4.73 -1.78 3.10
N PRO A 34 -6.08 -1.79 3.00
CA PRO A 34 -6.86 -3.02 3.04
C PRO A 34 -6.63 -3.88 1.78
N THR A 35 -7.00 -5.15 1.85
CA THR A 35 -7.03 -6.05 0.69
C THR A 35 -8.29 -5.79 -0.15
N SER A 36 -8.47 -6.52 -1.24
CA SER A 36 -9.69 -6.50 -2.06
C SER A 36 -10.95 -6.55 -1.21
N PHE A 37 -11.92 -5.69 -1.54
CA PHE A 37 -13.20 -5.57 -0.81
C PHE A 37 -13.08 -5.20 0.67
N GLY A 38 -11.89 -4.82 1.12
CA GLY A 38 -11.64 -4.44 2.50
C GLY A 38 -12.05 -2.98 2.78
N SER A 39 -12.17 -2.67 4.06
CA SER A 39 -12.42 -1.33 4.59
C SER A 39 -11.41 -1.00 5.67
N TYR A 40 -11.44 0.22 6.21
CA TYR A 40 -10.51 0.74 7.21
C TYR A 40 -10.30 -0.15 8.45
N TYR A 41 -11.27 -0.99 8.81
CA TYR A 41 -11.20 -1.89 9.97
C TYR A 41 -10.61 -3.27 9.65
N GLN A 42 -10.49 -3.66 8.38
CA GLN A 42 -10.12 -5.02 7.98
C GLN A 42 -8.77 -5.47 8.55
N ASN A 43 -7.73 -4.64 8.45
CA ASN A 43 -6.39 -4.97 8.95
C ASN A 43 -6.37 -5.22 10.48
N LYS A 44 -7.28 -4.56 11.23
CA LYS A 44 -7.49 -4.84 12.65
C LYS A 44 -8.20 -6.17 12.85
N ASP A 45 -9.33 -6.36 12.18
CA ASP A 45 -10.21 -7.52 12.41
C ASP A 45 -9.53 -8.84 12.01
N PHE A 46 -8.67 -8.83 10.99
CA PHE A 46 -7.85 -9.98 10.62
C PHE A 46 -6.51 -10.06 11.36
N GLY A 47 -6.28 -9.21 12.35
CA GLY A 47 -5.15 -9.29 13.28
C GLY A 47 -3.81 -8.79 12.75
N LEU A 48 -3.74 -8.18 11.56
CA LEU A 48 -2.49 -7.64 11.02
C LEU A 48 -1.97 -6.48 11.88
N VAL A 49 -2.86 -5.58 12.32
CA VAL A 49 -2.50 -4.52 13.27
C VAL A 49 -2.06 -5.10 14.61
N GLY A 50 -2.75 -6.16 15.09
CA GLY A 50 -2.40 -6.86 16.31
C GLY A 50 -0.99 -7.47 16.28
N SER A 51 -0.54 -7.95 15.12
CA SER A 51 0.79 -8.55 14.98
C SER A 51 1.96 -7.57 15.20
N VAL A 52 1.70 -6.26 15.08
CA VAL A 52 2.71 -5.21 15.29
C VAL A 52 2.49 -4.40 16.57
N SER A 53 1.65 -4.90 17.48
CA SER A 53 1.28 -4.21 18.73
C SER A 53 2.49 -3.82 19.58
N GLU A 54 3.52 -4.67 19.66
CA GLU A 54 4.75 -4.38 20.41
C GLU A 54 5.49 -3.14 19.87
N PHE A 55 5.50 -2.96 18.55
CA PHE A 55 6.12 -1.78 17.92
C PHE A 55 5.29 -0.52 18.21
N VAL A 56 3.97 -0.62 18.20
CA VAL A 56 3.07 0.49 18.48
C VAL A 56 3.14 0.88 19.96
N ASP A 57 3.08 -0.10 20.87
CA ASP A 57 3.12 0.15 22.33
C ASP A 57 4.49 0.70 22.78
N ALA A 58 5.57 0.32 22.06
CA ALA A 58 6.89 0.90 22.26
C ALA A 58 7.08 2.30 21.63
N GLY A 59 6.07 2.85 20.94
CA GLY A 59 6.15 4.14 20.26
C GLY A 59 7.06 4.17 19.04
N ARG A 60 7.46 3.00 18.54
CA ARG A 60 8.32 2.88 17.34
C ARG A 60 7.56 3.09 16.04
N VAL A 61 6.26 2.76 16.03
CA VAL A 61 5.35 2.84 14.89
C VAL A 61 4.03 3.43 15.34
N THR A 62 3.43 4.29 14.51
CA THR A 62 2.02 4.65 14.58
C THR A 62 1.35 4.16 13.31
N VAL A 63 0.32 3.32 13.45
CA VAL A 63 -0.37 2.68 12.32
C VAL A 63 -1.60 3.49 11.93
N TYR A 64 -1.82 3.64 10.62
CA TYR A 64 -2.99 4.27 10.01
C TYR A 64 -3.60 3.30 9.00
N CYS A 65 -4.87 2.97 9.15
CA CYS A 65 -5.61 2.07 8.27
C CYS A 65 -6.73 2.86 7.57
N PRO A 66 -6.45 3.47 6.40
CA PRO A 66 -7.46 4.19 5.63
C PRO A 66 -8.50 3.23 5.05
N ASP A 67 -9.68 3.76 4.76
CA ASP A 67 -10.69 3.08 3.98
C ASP A 67 -10.23 2.88 2.53
N ALA A 68 -10.98 2.14 1.74
CA ALA A 68 -10.74 1.90 0.32
C ALA A 68 -11.90 2.39 -0.54
N VAL A 69 -11.65 2.51 -1.84
CA VAL A 69 -12.66 2.85 -2.86
C VAL A 69 -12.79 1.77 -3.93
N ASP A 70 -12.29 0.57 -3.67
CA ASP A 70 -12.21 -0.50 -4.68
C ASP A 70 -13.58 -0.88 -5.24
N LEU A 71 -14.63 -0.88 -4.38
CA LEU A 71 -16.01 -1.13 -4.80
C LEU A 71 -16.60 0.00 -5.66
N GLU A 72 -16.09 1.22 -5.52
CA GLU A 72 -16.51 2.39 -6.29
C GLU A 72 -15.64 2.56 -7.56
N SER A 73 -14.44 1.97 -7.57
CA SER A 73 -13.45 2.03 -8.65
C SER A 73 -13.30 0.69 -9.37
N PHE A 74 -12.25 -0.07 -9.10
CA PHE A 74 -11.85 -1.29 -9.83
C PHE A 74 -12.97 -2.32 -9.99
N TYR A 75 -13.75 -2.53 -8.95
CA TYR A 75 -14.85 -3.51 -8.95
C TYR A 75 -16.19 -2.96 -9.45
N ASN A 76 -16.29 -1.64 -9.70
CA ASN A 76 -17.52 -1.05 -10.21
C ASN A 76 -17.69 -1.28 -11.72
N LYS A 77 -18.17 -2.45 -12.08
CA LYS A 77 -18.39 -2.79 -13.49
C LYS A 77 -19.61 -2.07 -14.11
N SER A 78 -20.36 -1.27 -13.34
CA SER A 78 -21.49 -0.50 -13.86
C SER A 78 -21.10 0.85 -14.50
N ILE A 79 -19.86 1.30 -14.31
CA ILE A 79 -19.34 2.54 -14.89
C ILE A 79 -18.23 2.26 -15.89
N HIS A 80 -17.95 3.25 -16.75
CA HIS A 80 -16.89 3.13 -17.75
C HIS A 80 -15.52 2.93 -17.09
N PRO A 81 -14.59 2.12 -17.66
CA PRO A 81 -13.26 1.90 -17.10
C PRO A 81 -12.46 3.17 -16.79
N ALA A 82 -12.56 4.20 -17.66
CA ALA A 82 -11.95 5.51 -17.40
C ALA A 82 -12.48 6.17 -16.12
N ASP A 83 -13.77 5.97 -15.77
CA ASP A 83 -14.36 6.50 -14.53
C ASP A 83 -13.87 5.73 -13.31
N ARG A 84 -13.68 4.41 -13.43
CA ARG A 84 -13.06 3.59 -12.38
C ARG A 84 -11.68 4.13 -12.03
N MET A 85 -10.86 4.42 -13.04
CA MET A 85 -9.52 4.95 -12.83
C MET A 85 -9.55 6.40 -12.29
N ARG A 86 -10.51 7.24 -12.71
CA ARG A 86 -10.69 8.58 -12.11
C ARG A 86 -11.00 8.51 -10.62
N THR A 87 -11.85 7.57 -10.21
CA THR A 87 -12.15 7.33 -8.78
C THR A 87 -10.91 6.85 -8.03
N HIS A 88 -10.11 5.96 -8.62
CA HIS A 88 -8.84 5.53 -8.05
C HIS A 88 -7.84 6.70 -7.89
N ASN A 89 -7.70 7.57 -8.89
CA ASN A 89 -6.85 8.75 -8.80
C ASN A 89 -7.36 9.75 -7.74
N ALA A 90 -8.67 9.89 -7.58
CA ALA A 90 -9.25 10.70 -6.50
C ALA A 90 -8.91 10.13 -5.11
N TYR A 91 -8.95 8.80 -4.97
CA TYR A 91 -8.51 8.11 -3.76
C TYR A 91 -7.01 8.33 -3.47
N GLU A 92 -6.15 8.25 -4.49
CA GLU A 92 -4.73 8.58 -4.35
C GLU A 92 -4.54 9.98 -3.73
N ASN A 93 -5.32 10.98 -4.18
CA ASN A 93 -5.26 12.32 -3.59
C ASN A 93 -5.69 12.34 -2.11
N VAL A 94 -6.71 11.56 -1.71
CA VAL A 94 -7.07 11.40 -0.27
C VAL A 94 -5.89 10.87 0.52
N ILE A 95 -5.24 9.83 0.01
CA ILE A 95 -4.10 9.21 0.71
C ILE A 95 -2.94 10.20 0.83
N VAL A 96 -2.55 10.86 -0.25
CA VAL A 96 -1.36 11.73 -0.27
C VAL A 96 -1.58 13.04 0.48
N HIS A 97 -2.74 13.66 0.34
CA HIS A 97 -3.00 15.00 0.89
C HIS A 97 -3.72 14.98 2.24
N ASP A 98 -4.60 14.00 2.49
CA ASP A 98 -5.31 13.97 3.77
C ASP A 98 -4.59 13.02 4.77
N VAL A 99 -4.39 11.75 4.38
CA VAL A 99 -3.85 10.71 5.28
C VAL A 99 -2.36 10.94 5.58
N PHE A 100 -1.54 11.15 4.55
CA PHE A 100 -0.10 11.37 4.76
C PHE A 100 0.18 12.66 5.54
N ASP A 101 -0.57 13.73 5.25
CA ASP A 101 -0.38 14.99 5.96
C ASP A 101 -0.78 14.89 7.43
N LEU A 102 -1.84 14.14 7.76
CA LEU A 102 -2.19 13.85 9.14
C LEU A 102 -1.08 13.04 9.82
N ALA A 103 -0.67 11.93 9.21
CA ALA A 103 0.34 11.03 9.76
C ALA A 103 1.68 11.72 10.00
N ARG A 104 2.12 12.56 9.05
CA ARG A 104 3.35 13.36 9.17
C ARG A 104 3.29 14.36 10.31
N ARG A 105 2.17 15.08 10.47
CA ARG A 105 1.98 16.03 11.57
C ARG A 105 1.99 15.34 12.91
N GLU A 106 1.30 14.21 13.06
CA GLU A 106 1.23 13.47 14.32
C GLU A 106 2.56 12.82 14.71
N CYS A 107 3.32 12.34 13.72
CA CYS A 107 4.60 11.66 13.95
C CYS A 107 5.81 12.60 13.88
N GLY A 108 5.65 13.87 13.49
CA GLY A 108 6.75 14.83 13.37
C GLY A 108 7.78 14.45 12.30
N CYS A 109 7.34 13.87 11.19
CA CYS A 109 8.23 13.36 10.14
C CYS A 109 7.87 13.92 8.75
N HIS A 110 8.76 13.74 7.77
CA HIS A 110 8.55 14.20 6.39
C HIS A 110 8.04 13.11 5.46
N ARG A 111 8.28 11.85 5.77
CA ARG A 111 7.94 10.69 4.94
C ARG A 111 7.21 9.64 5.76
N VAL A 112 6.38 8.86 5.08
CA VAL A 112 5.63 7.76 5.67
C VAL A 112 6.16 6.41 5.20
N ALA A 113 5.85 5.36 5.94
CA ALA A 113 5.91 3.99 5.45
C ALA A 113 4.54 3.57 4.92
N VAL A 114 4.53 2.79 3.85
CA VAL A 114 3.31 2.23 3.26
C VAL A 114 3.40 0.72 3.21
N CYS A 115 2.30 0.06 3.53
CA CYS A 115 2.19 -1.39 3.54
C CYS A 115 0.82 -1.83 3.05
N GLY A 116 0.74 -3.04 2.55
CA GLY A 116 -0.52 -3.68 2.23
C GLY A 116 -0.32 -5.12 1.80
N ALA A 117 -1.40 -5.90 1.83
CA ALA A 117 -1.42 -7.26 1.36
C ALA A 117 -2.34 -7.40 0.13
N SER A 118 -2.01 -8.32 -0.80
CA SER A 118 -2.82 -8.56 -2.00
C SER A 118 -3.02 -7.26 -2.81
N LEU A 119 -4.26 -6.83 -3.06
CA LEU A 119 -4.55 -5.55 -3.73
C LEU A 119 -4.06 -4.35 -2.89
N GLY A 120 -4.03 -4.44 -1.56
CA GLY A 120 -3.43 -3.42 -0.70
C GLY A 120 -1.93 -3.24 -0.95
N ALA A 121 -1.23 -4.30 -1.37
CA ALA A 121 0.16 -4.22 -1.78
C ALA A 121 0.31 -3.49 -3.13
N TYR A 122 -0.64 -3.65 -4.06
CA TYR A 122 -0.70 -2.81 -5.25
C TYR A 122 -0.86 -1.33 -4.86
N HIS A 123 -1.85 -1.00 -4.00
CA HIS A 123 -2.05 0.40 -3.57
C HIS A 123 -0.79 0.98 -2.93
N SER A 124 -0.15 0.25 -2.01
CA SER A 124 1.08 0.71 -1.36
C SER A 124 2.23 0.88 -2.35
N GLY A 125 2.40 -0.07 -3.28
CA GLY A 125 3.41 -0.01 -4.33
C GLY A 125 3.17 1.13 -5.31
N ASN A 126 1.94 1.28 -5.80
CA ASN A 126 1.58 2.34 -6.74
C ASN A 126 1.85 3.73 -6.14
N ILE A 127 1.40 3.97 -4.90
CA ILE A 127 1.66 5.23 -4.20
C ILE A 127 3.15 5.46 -3.95
N ALA A 128 3.89 4.44 -3.50
CA ALA A 128 5.32 4.57 -3.23
C ALA A 128 6.13 4.97 -4.47
N PHE A 129 5.85 4.35 -5.60
CA PHE A 129 6.58 4.64 -6.83
C PHE A 129 6.11 5.91 -7.55
N ARG A 130 4.86 6.34 -7.34
CA ARG A 130 4.35 7.62 -7.88
C ARG A 130 4.74 8.82 -7.02
N HIS A 131 4.92 8.63 -5.71
CA HIS A 131 5.24 9.67 -4.73
C HIS A 131 6.51 9.34 -3.92
N PRO A 132 7.65 9.05 -4.57
CA PRO A 132 8.86 8.60 -3.86
C PRO A 132 9.33 9.61 -2.82
N ASP A 133 9.16 10.91 -3.04
CA ASP A 133 9.56 11.95 -2.08
C ASP A 133 8.74 11.93 -0.78
N ALA A 134 7.56 11.31 -0.82
CA ALA A 134 6.64 11.21 0.30
C ALA A 134 6.80 9.92 1.11
N VAL A 135 7.47 8.90 0.55
CA VAL A 135 7.56 7.55 1.12
C VAL A 135 9.01 7.23 1.49
N SER A 136 9.23 6.69 2.68
CA SER A 136 10.52 6.21 3.17
C SER A 136 10.66 4.69 3.10
N LEU A 137 9.53 3.97 3.13
CA LEU A 137 9.51 2.51 3.17
C LEU A 137 8.26 1.97 2.49
N LEU A 138 8.44 1.00 1.61
CA LEU A 138 7.38 0.18 1.03
C LEU A 138 7.51 -1.25 1.55
N ILE A 139 6.43 -1.79 2.10
CA ILE A 139 6.30 -3.21 2.47
C ILE A 139 5.12 -3.80 1.69
N SER A 140 5.41 -4.67 0.75
CA SER A 140 4.41 -5.42 -0.01
C SER A 140 4.31 -6.84 0.54
N LEU A 141 3.11 -7.28 0.86
CA LEU A 141 2.80 -8.63 1.34
C LEU A 141 1.95 -9.33 0.27
N SER A 142 2.53 -10.27 -0.47
CA SER A 142 1.80 -11.04 -1.49
C SER A 142 1.06 -10.15 -2.50
N GLY A 143 1.78 -9.27 -3.18
CA GLY A 143 1.16 -8.22 -3.99
C GLY A 143 0.46 -8.72 -5.25
N SER A 144 -0.80 -8.29 -5.45
CA SER A 144 -1.55 -8.42 -6.71
C SER A 144 -1.35 -7.16 -7.54
N PHE A 145 -0.31 -7.11 -8.37
CA PHE A 145 0.12 -5.91 -9.06
C PHE A 145 -0.47 -5.73 -10.45
N ASP A 146 -1.05 -6.79 -11.03
CA ASP A 146 -1.69 -6.72 -12.34
C ASP A 146 -3.13 -6.22 -12.23
N ILE A 147 -3.34 -4.97 -12.62
CA ILE A 147 -4.66 -4.32 -12.60
C ILE A 147 -5.39 -4.40 -13.95
N SER A 148 -4.80 -5.01 -14.97
CA SER A 148 -5.34 -5.01 -16.35
C SER A 148 -6.74 -5.60 -16.45
N SER A 149 -7.04 -6.64 -15.66
CA SER A 149 -8.36 -7.31 -15.64
C SER A 149 -9.50 -6.41 -15.14
N PHE A 150 -9.20 -5.32 -14.45
CA PHE A 150 -10.23 -4.40 -13.98
C PHE A 150 -10.80 -3.49 -15.08
N PHE A 151 -10.15 -3.39 -16.24
CA PHE A 151 -10.46 -2.39 -17.25
C PHE A 151 -11.09 -2.94 -18.53
N ASP A 152 -11.38 -4.24 -18.60
CA ASP A 152 -12.13 -4.88 -19.69
C ASP A 152 -11.51 -4.61 -21.09
N GLY A 153 -10.16 -4.50 -21.16
CA GLY A 153 -9.40 -4.18 -22.37
C GLY A 153 -9.32 -2.68 -22.72
N TYR A 154 -9.96 -1.80 -21.96
CA TYR A 154 -9.79 -0.37 -22.10
C TYR A 154 -8.43 0.07 -21.58
N HIS A 155 -7.80 1.05 -22.24
CA HIS A 155 -6.50 1.58 -21.87
C HIS A 155 -6.42 3.09 -22.19
N ASP A 156 -5.84 3.85 -21.26
CA ASP A 156 -5.52 5.27 -21.44
C ASP A 156 -4.29 5.64 -20.59
N ASP A 157 -3.87 6.90 -20.66
CA ASP A 157 -2.72 7.40 -19.90
C ASP A 157 -2.91 7.26 -18.37
N ASN A 158 -4.15 7.36 -17.87
CA ASN A 158 -4.40 7.17 -16.44
C ASN A 158 -4.13 5.73 -16.01
N ILE A 159 -4.53 4.75 -16.83
CA ILE A 159 -4.24 3.34 -16.57
C ILE A 159 -2.73 3.08 -16.68
N TYR A 160 -2.10 3.59 -17.74
CA TYR A 160 -0.66 3.46 -17.94
C TYR A 160 0.13 3.92 -16.70
N PHE A 161 -0.12 5.14 -16.19
CA PHE A 161 0.60 5.70 -15.05
C PHE A 161 0.19 5.10 -13.69
N ASN A 162 -0.80 4.21 -13.64
CA ASN A 162 -1.16 3.44 -12.46
C ASN A 162 -0.80 1.94 -12.58
N SER A 163 -0.36 1.49 -13.76
CA SER A 163 0.12 0.13 -13.97
C SER A 163 1.62 0.05 -13.72
N LEU A 164 2.03 -0.54 -12.59
CA LEU A 164 3.45 -0.73 -12.24
C LEU A 164 4.22 -1.43 -13.35
N TYR A 165 3.59 -2.35 -14.06
CA TYR A 165 4.22 -3.09 -15.16
C TYR A 165 4.48 -2.26 -16.41
N GLU A 166 3.77 -1.14 -16.57
CA GLU A 166 3.86 -0.31 -17.75
C GLU A 166 4.77 0.90 -17.54
N TYR A 167 4.57 1.67 -16.46
CA TYR A 167 5.35 2.89 -16.28
C TYR A 167 6.70 2.68 -15.61
N LEU A 168 6.87 1.72 -14.67
CA LEU A 168 8.14 1.51 -13.97
C LEU A 168 9.31 1.16 -14.91
N PRO A 169 9.14 0.31 -15.95
CA PRO A 169 10.20 0.06 -16.92
C PRO A 169 10.69 1.32 -17.64
N ASN A 170 9.84 2.33 -17.74
CA ASN A 170 10.07 3.55 -18.50
C ASN A 170 10.42 4.78 -17.64
N VAL A 171 10.57 4.63 -16.31
CA VAL A 171 10.95 5.77 -15.46
C VAL A 171 12.32 6.31 -15.85
N PRO A 172 12.44 7.64 -16.07
CA PRO A 172 13.69 8.24 -16.53
C PRO A 172 14.74 8.34 -15.42
N ASP A 173 14.31 8.46 -14.17
CA ASP A 173 15.15 8.78 -13.01
C ASP A 173 15.03 7.71 -11.92
N PRO A 174 15.50 6.47 -12.11
CA PRO A 174 15.33 5.38 -11.13
C PRO A 174 16.07 5.65 -9.81
N TRP A 175 17.09 6.50 -9.81
CA TRP A 175 17.82 6.89 -8.60
C TRP A 175 16.93 7.58 -7.54
N LYS A 176 15.78 8.14 -7.94
CA LYS A 176 14.79 8.74 -7.02
C LYS A 176 14.23 7.75 -5.99
N TYR A 177 14.28 6.46 -6.28
CA TYR A 177 13.78 5.41 -5.37
C TYR A 177 14.83 4.91 -4.37
N ASN A 178 16.12 5.24 -4.56
CA ASN A 178 17.21 4.64 -3.77
C ASN A 178 17.27 5.09 -2.29
N HIS A 179 16.53 6.12 -1.91
CA HIS A 179 16.39 6.51 -0.50
C HIS A 179 15.29 5.74 0.23
N MET A 180 14.43 5.05 -0.51
CA MET A 180 13.29 4.31 0.01
C MET A 180 13.69 2.85 0.29
N GLY A 181 13.37 2.35 1.48
CA GLY A 181 13.39 0.90 1.72
C GLY A 181 12.27 0.24 0.93
N ILE A 182 12.58 -0.82 0.18
CA ILE A 182 11.58 -1.56 -0.60
C ILE A 182 11.67 -3.03 -0.23
N ILE A 183 10.60 -3.57 0.33
CA ILE A 183 10.46 -4.98 0.69
C ILE A 183 9.29 -5.57 -0.08
N ILE A 184 9.56 -6.60 -0.86
CA ILE A 184 8.56 -7.37 -1.61
C ILE A 184 8.53 -8.77 -1.01
N GLY A 185 7.53 -9.03 -0.17
CA GLY A 185 7.34 -10.32 0.47
C GLY A 185 6.34 -11.18 -0.28
N THR A 186 6.69 -12.44 -0.50
CA THR A 186 5.85 -13.46 -1.12
C THR A 186 6.16 -14.84 -0.53
N GLY A 187 5.66 -15.89 -1.12
CA GLY A 187 5.93 -17.23 -0.66
C GLY A 187 5.72 -18.31 -1.73
N GLU A 188 6.28 -19.49 -1.46
CA GLU A 188 6.30 -20.64 -2.36
C GLU A 188 4.89 -21.05 -2.83
N TRP A 189 3.87 -20.90 -1.97
CA TRP A 189 2.49 -21.29 -2.25
C TRP A 189 1.56 -20.08 -2.51
N ASP A 190 2.17 -18.91 -2.72
CA ASP A 190 1.44 -17.69 -3.00
C ASP A 190 1.02 -17.64 -4.47
N ASN A 191 -0.29 -17.51 -4.73
CA ASN A 191 -0.82 -17.42 -6.08
C ASN A 191 -0.45 -16.13 -6.83
N THR A 192 0.04 -15.10 -6.11
CA THR A 192 0.57 -13.86 -6.69
C THR A 192 2.09 -13.80 -6.71
N ARG A 193 2.76 -14.94 -6.45
CA ARG A 193 4.23 -15.01 -6.41
C ARG A 193 4.89 -14.49 -7.68
N ASP A 194 4.38 -14.88 -8.85
CA ASP A 194 4.94 -14.47 -10.13
C ASP A 194 4.83 -12.95 -10.35
N GLU A 195 3.80 -12.31 -9.82
CA GLU A 195 3.64 -10.85 -9.86
C GLU A 195 4.71 -10.15 -9.01
N SER A 196 5.01 -10.68 -7.82
CA SER A 196 6.09 -10.20 -6.96
C SER A 196 7.47 -10.32 -7.65
N TYR A 197 7.72 -11.44 -8.31
CA TYR A 197 8.95 -11.65 -9.09
C TYR A 197 9.03 -10.72 -10.30
N ARG A 198 7.91 -10.45 -10.97
CA ARG A 198 7.86 -9.52 -12.10
C ARG A 198 8.21 -8.10 -11.67
N VAL A 199 7.63 -7.60 -10.57
CA VAL A 199 8.01 -6.28 -10.02
C VAL A 199 9.48 -6.26 -9.63
N SER A 200 9.97 -7.27 -8.90
CA SER A 200 11.39 -7.38 -8.55
C SER A 200 12.30 -7.38 -9.79
N GLY A 201 11.91 -8.08 -10.86
CA GLY A 201 12.65 -8.08 -12.13
C GLY A 201 12.74 -6.69 -12.77
N ILE A 202 11.64 -5.92 -12.74
CA ILE A 202 11.62 -4.53 -13.21
C ILE A 202 12.56 -3.67 -12.36
N LEU A 203 12.48 -3.77 -11.03
CA LEU A 203 13.34 -3.00 -10.13
C LEU A 203 14.83 -3.32 -10.35
N ASN A 204 15.16 -4.61 -10.52
CA ASN A 204 16.52 -5.04 -10.86
C ASN A 204 17.01 -4.44 -12.18
N SER A 205 16.17 -4.44 -13.23
CA SER A 205 16.51 -3.89 -14.53
C SER A 205 16.78 -2.38 -14.51
N LYS A 206 16.27 -1.70 -13.49
CA LYS A 206 16.43 -0.26 -13.23
C LYS A 206 17.46 0.04 -12.12
N GLU A 207 18.16 -0.97 -11.62
CA GLU A 207 19.13 -0.83 -10.52
C GLU A 207 18.52 -0.21 -9.24
N ILE A 208 17.21 -0.38 -9.05
CA ILE A 208 16.50 0.07 -7.85
C ILE A 208 16.68 -0.97 -6.75
N LYS A 209 17.31 -0.56 -5.65
CA LYS A 209 17.58 -1.45 -4.50
C LYS A 209 16.30 -1.89 -3.83
N HIS A 210 16.14 -3.19 -3.63
CA HIS A 210 14.99 -3.78 -2.95
C HIS A 210 15.35 -5.14 -2.34
N TRP A 211 14.52 -5.62 -1.46
CA TRP A 211 14.60 -6.96 -0.90
C TRP A 211 13.38 -7.76 -1.34
N LEU A 212 13.60 -8.79 -2.16
CA LEU A 212 12.59 -9.83 -2.46
C LEU A 212 12.74 -10.95 -1.41
N ASP A 213 11.72 -11.10 -0.56
CA ASP A 213 11.63 -12.18 0.43
C ASP A 213 10.64 -13.24 -0.06
N ASP A 214 11.16 -14.35 -0.56
CA ASP A 214 10.38 -15.49 -1.03
C ASP A 214 10.43 -16.61 0.04
N GLY A 215 9.45 -16.56 0.95
CA GLY A 215 9.40 -17.47 2.09
C GLY A 215 8.92 -18.88 1.73
N LYS A 216 9.64 -19.92 2.19
CA LYS A 216 9.17 -21.31 2.08
C LYS A 216 7.88 -21.50 2.86
N TRP A 217 6.97 -22.31 2.30
CA TRP A 217 5.69 -22.71 2.92
C TRP A 217 4.70 -21.54 3.16
N ARG A 218 4.97 -20.34 2.68
CA ARG A 218 4.04 -19.19 2.74
C ARG A 218 3.08 -19.21 1.58
N GLY A 219 1.79 -18.93 1.86
CA GLY A 219 0.73 -18.80 0.87
C GLY A 219 0.10 -17.40 0.90
N HIS A 220 -0.98 -17.19 0.15
CA HIS A 220 -1.74 -15.95 0.06
C HIS A 220 -2.77 -15.87 1.19
N ASP A 221 -2.32 -15.63 2.44
CA ASP A 221 -3.20 -15.72 3.62
C ASP A 221 -2.75 -14.81 4.77
N TRP A 222 -3.70 -14.35 5.56
CA TRP A 222 -3.50 -13.50 6.74
C TRP A 222 -2.53 -14.09 7.78
N ASN A 223 -2.48 -15.41 7.93
CA ASN A 223 -1.57 -16.06 8.86
C ASN A 223 -0.12 -15.73 8.53
N TYR A 224 0.24 -15.79 7.23
CA TYR A 224 1.58 -15.47 6.78
C TYR A 224 1.87 -13.98 6.83
N TRP A 225 0.91 -13.12 6.46
CA TRP A 225 1.09 -11.67 6.51
C TRP A 225 1.30 -11.15 7.93
N ARG A 226 0.63 -11.77 8.93
CA ARG A 226 0.85 -11.47 10.35
C ARG A 226 2.24 -11.85 10.86
N ASP A 227 2.89 -12.84 10.25
CA ASP A 227 4.27 -13.20 10.58
C ASP A 227 5.27 -12.31 9.81
N MET A 228 4.96 -11.97 8.57
CA MET A 228 5.85 -11.20 7.69
C MET A 228 6.01 -9.75 8.16
N LEU A 229 4.92 -9.06 8.49
CA LEU A 229 4.98 -7.64 8.81
C LEU A 229 5.85 -7.34 10.03
N PRO A 230 5.68 -7.96 11.21
CA PRO A 230 6.56 -7.73 12.36
C PRO A 230 8.01 -8.17 12.07
N TYR A 231 8.21 -9.23 11.29
CA TYR A 231 9.56 -9.64 10.89
C TYR A 231 10.25 -8.53 10.10
N TYR A 232 9.59 -7.92 9.12
CA TYR A 232 10.17 -6.82 8.35
C TYR A 232 10.43 -5.58 9.20
N LEU A 233 9.49 -5.20 10.07
CA LEU A 233 9.68 -4.07 10.99
C LEU A 233 10.83 -4.28 11.98
N SER A 234 11.15 -5.52 12.33
CA SER A 234 12.28 -5.85 13.20
C SER A 234 13.65 -5.66 12.54
N ARG A 235 13.70 -5.49 11.21
CA ARG A 235 14.92 -5.32 10.42
C ARG A 235 15.25 -3.86 10.09
N LEU A 236 14.41 -2.93 10.52
CA LEU A 236 14.55 -1.48 10.27
C LEU A 236 15.48 -0.79 11.28
#